data_1bc6f986fd9c3b378ecaa12cd71a5cfa
#
_entry.id   1bc6f986fd9c3b378ecaa12cd71a5cfa
#
_cell.length_a   1.000
_cell.length_b   1.000
_cell.length_c   1.000
_cell.angle_alpha   90.00
_cell.angle_beta   90.00
_cell.angle_gamma   90.00
#
_symmetry.space_group_name_H-M   'P 1'
#
loop_
_entity.id
_entity.type
_entity.pdbx_description
1 polymer ?
#
loop_
_entity_poly.entity_id
_entity_poly.type
_entity_poly.pdbx_seq_one_letter_code
_entity_poly.pdbx_strand_id
1 'polypeptide(L)'
;MITFRQKGDFKNLDNFLQRAKRLNHDSILDKYGKEGVAALMSVTPKDTGLTASSWSYEIIKENGRLTLAFNNSNVQNGVPIAVILQYGHATRNGGWVQGIDYINPTLRPIFQKIADEAWKEVTK
;
A
#
# COMPACT_ATOMS: atom_id res chain seq x y z
N MET A 1 5.48 6.70 -11.77
CA MET A 1 5.17 6.32 -10.38
C MET A 1 4.08 5.27 -10.38
N ILE A 2 4.24 4.26 -9.55
CA ILE A 2 3.24 3.20 -9.43
C ILE A 2 2.53 3.32 -8.11
N THR A 3 1.22 3.25 -8.17
CA THR A 3 0.37 3.32 -7.00
C THR A 3 -0.29 1.96 -6.78
N PHE A 4 -0.08 1.38 -5.60
CA PHE A 4 -0.78 0.18 -5.17
C PHE A 4 -1.97 0.58 -4.35
N ARG A 5 -3.13 0.07 -4.72
CA ARG A 5 -4.37 0.29 -3.99
C ARG A 5 -4.93 -1.05 -3.58
N GLN A 6 -5.21 -1.20 -2.31
CA GLN A 6 -5.91 -2.39 -1.85
C GLN A 6 -7.36 -2.29 -2.30
N LYS A 7 -7.75 -3.20 -3.17
CA LYS A 7 -9.14 -3.35 -3.60
C LYS A 7 -9.69 -4.59 -2.93
N GLY A 8 -10.84 -4.46 -2.32
CA GLY A 8 -11.52 -5.56 -1.67
C GLY A 8 -12.86 -5.08 -1.18
N ASP A 9 -13.57 -5.95 -0.51
CA ASP A 9 -14.84 -5.56 0.08
C ASP A 9 -14.61 -4.85 1.40
N PHE A 10 -14.23 -3.57 1.32
CA PHE A 10 -14.13 -2.69 2.48
C PHE A 10 -15.43 -1.89 2.68
N LYS A 11 -16.56 -2.40 2.21
CA LYS A 11 -17.85 -1.72 2.30
C LYS A 11 -18.20 -1.37 3.74
N ASN A 12 -17.92 -2.24 4.69
CA ASN A 12 -18.15 -1.96 6.10
C ASN A 12 -17.22 -0.85 6.60
N LEU A 13 -15.98 -0.85 6.18
CA LEU A 13 -15.04 0.21 6.53
C LEU A 13 -15.50 1.56 5.96
N ASP A 14 -15.92 1.60 4.68
CA ASP A 14 -16.46 2.79 4.06
C ASP A 14 -17.66 3.33 4.84
N ASN A 15 -18.58 2.47 5.24
CA ASN A 15 -19.75 2.84 6.02
C ASN A 15 -19.35 3.42 7.39
N PHE A 16 -18.37 2.81 8.04
CA PHE A 16 -17.86 3.32 9.32
C PHE A 16 -17.22 4.68 9.16
N LEU A 17 -16.42 4.87 8.14
CA LEU A 17 -15.79 6.16 7.86
C LEU A 17 -16.82 7.25 7.59
N GLN A 18 -17.92 6.91 6.89
CA GLN A 18 -19.01 7.84 6.66
C GLN A 18 -19.76 8.20 7.94
N ARG A 19 -20.04 7.21 8.80
CA ARG A 19 -20.71 7.42 10.08
C ARG A 19 -19.86 8.23 11.05
N ALA A 20 -18.57 8.04 10.94
CA ALA A 20 -17.61 8.65 11.84
C ALA A 20 -17.02 9.95 11.29
N LYS A 21 -17.80 10.73 10.57
CA LYS A 21 -17.36 12.02 9.98
C LYS A 21 -16.73 12.99 10.97
N ARG A 22 -16.94 12.78 12.25
CA ARG A 22 -16.38 13.62 13.33
C ARG A 22 -15.05 13.10 13.85
N LEU A 23 -14.62 11.91 13.42
CA LEU A 23 -13.36 11.31 13.85
C LEU A 23 -12.23 11.73 12.92
N ASN A 24 -11.04 11.84 13.48
CA ASN A 24 -9.86 12.18 12.69
C ASN A 24 -9.33 10.96 11.95
N HIS A 25 -9.96 10.62 10.84
CA HIS A 25 -9.57 9.47 9.99
C HIS A 25 -8.18 9.62 9.44
N ASP A 26 -7.77 10.85 9.18
CA ASP A 26 -6.44 11.13 8.64
C ASP A 26 -5.36 10.65 9.59
N SER A 27 -5.57 10.77 10.90
CA SER A 27 -4.63 10.30 11.91
C SER A 27 -4.42 8.80 11.84
N ILE A 28 -5.50 8.03 11.67
CA ILE A 28 -5.43 6.57 11.54
C ILE A 28 -4.69 6.19 10.25
N LEU A 29 -5.09 6.77 9.12
CA LEU A 29 -4.48 6.45 7.84
C LEU A 29 -3.02 6.90 7.77
N ASP A 30 -2.69 8.04 8.36
CA ASP A 30 -1.32 8.53 8.42
C ASP A 30 -0.42 7.59 9.23
N LYS A 31 -0.89 7.14 10.38
CA LYS A 31 -0.17 6.19 11.22
C LYS A 31 0.15 4.90 10.46
N TYR A 32 -0.86 4.31 9.81
CA TYR A 32 -0.69 3.05 9.10
C TYR A 32 -0.03 3.23 7.72
N GLY A 33 -0.12 4.41 7.14
CA GLY A 33 0.68 4.75 5.97
C GLY A 33 2.17 4.68 6.28
N LYS A 34 2.59 5.29 7.38
CA LYS A 34 3.99 5.24 7.83
C LYS A 34 4.42 3.81 8.16
N GLU A 35 3.57 3.07 8.86
CA GLU A 35 3.86 1.67 9.20
C GLU A 35 3.96 0.81 7.94
N GLY A 36 3.08 1.02 6.98
CA GLY A 36 3.08 0.30 5.71
C GLY A 36 4.34 0.58 4.88
N VAL A 37 4.75 1.84 4.81
CA VAL A 37 6.00 2.21 4.11
C VAL A 37 7.20 1.52 4.76
N ALA A 38 7.30 1.56 6.10
CA ALA A 38 8.39 0.91 6.80
C ALA A 38 8.39 -0.60 6.57
N ALA A 39 7.22 -1.23 6.58
CA ALA A 39 7.09 -2.66 6.33
C ALA A 39 7.48 -3.02 4.90
N LEU A 40 7.02 -2.25 3.91
CA LEU A 40 7.39 -2.46 2.51
C LEU A 40 8.89 -2.30 2.29
N MET A 41 9.50 -1.29 2.92
CA MET A 41 10.95 -1.10 2.84
C MET A 41 11.69 -2.34 3.34
N SER A 42 11.22 -2.95 4.42
CA SER A 42 11.90 -4.09 5.03
C SER A 42 11.80 -5.38 4.22
N VAL A 43 10.72 -5.55 3.42
CA VAL A 43 10.47 -6.79 2.66
C VAL A 43 10.81 -6.66 1.18
N THR A 44 11.04 -5.45 0.67
CA THR A 44 11.39 -5.26 -0.74
C THR A 44 12.73 -5.92 -1.04
N PRO A 45 12.81 -6.79 -2.06
CA PRO A 45 14.09 -7.39 -2.45
C PRO A 45 15.12 -6.32 -2.73
N LYS A 46 16.28 -6.42 -2.09
CA LYS A 46 17.32 -5.40 -2.16
C LYS A 46 18.45 -5.85 -3.06
N ASP A 47 18.66 -5.12 -4.13
CA ASP A 47 19.88 -5.20 -4.93
C ASP A 47 20.73 -3.98 -4.60
N THR A 48 20.23 -2.77 -4.90
CA THR A 48 20.90 -1.52 -4.56
C THR A 48 20.27 -0.79 -3.38
N GLY A 49 19.09 -1.24 -2.93
CA GLY A 49 18.31 -0.56 -1.90
C GLY A 49 17.47 0.59 -2.41
N LEU A 50 17.59 0.96 -3.68
CA LEU A 50 16.84 2.10 -4.23
C LEU A 50 15.36 1.85 -4.23
N THR A 51 14.90 0.68 -4.68
CA THR A 51 13.47 0.35 -4.67
C THR A 51 12.92 0.36 -3.25
N ALA A 52 13.64 -0.25 -2.31
CA ALA A 52 13.22 -0.27 -0.91
C ALA A 52 13.07 1.14 -0.33
N SER A 53 13.97 2.06 -0.68
CA SER A 53 13.94 3.44 -0.17
C SER A 53 13.01 4.38 -0.91
N SER A 54 12.36 3.91 -1.98
CA SER A 54 11.50 4.73 -2.84
C SER A 54 10.00 4.62 -2.51
N TRP A 55 9.63 3.91 -1.47
CA TRP A 55 8.24 3.79 -1.04
C TRP A 55 7.76 5.05 -0.34
N SER A 56 6.53 5.41 -0.64
CA SER A 56 5.83 6.52 0.01
C SER A 56 4.34 6.18 0.08
N TYR A 57 3.58 6.97 0.80
CA TYR A 57 2.13 6.82 0.84
C TYR A 57 1.46 8.16 0.66
N GLU A 58 0.20 8.12 0.25
CA GLU A 58 -0.65 9.31 0.18
C GLU A 58 -2.07 8.96 0.62
N ILE A 59 -2.77 9.95 1.13
CA ILE A 59 -4.17 9.84 1.51
C ILE A 59 -4.97 10.64 0.50
N ILE A 60 -5.86 9.97 -0.22
CA ILE A 60 -6.68 10.59 -1.27
C ILE A 60 -8.10 10.71 -0.75
N LYS A 61 -8.63 11.93 -0.78
CA LYS A 61 -10.00 12.23 -0.37
C LYS A 61 -10.80 12.64 -1.60
N GLU A 62 -11.76 11.82 -1.99
CA GLU A 62 -12.62 12.10 -3.15
C GLU A 62 -14.03 11.62 -2.87
N ASN A 63 -15.03 12.49 -3.08
CA ASN A 63 -16.43 12.12 -3.03
C ASN A 63 -16.84 11.35 -1.76
N GLY A 64 -16.32 11.76 -0.60
CA GLY A 64 -16.60 11.09 0.67
C GLY A 64 -15.86 9.78 0.85
N ARG A 65 -14.93 9.46 -0.04
CA ARG A 65 -14.10 8.25 0.03
C ARG A 65 -12.69 8.59 0.44
N LEU A 66 -12.13 7.81 1.36
CA LEU A 66 -10.72 7.90 1.74
C LEU A 66 -9.97 6.71 1.15
N THR A 67 -8.86 6.99 0.51
CA THR A 67 -7.98 5.95 -0.06
C THR A 67 -6.58 6.13 0.51
N LEU A 68 -6.02 5.06 1.06
CA LEU A 68 -4.60 5.01 1.39
C LEU A 68 -3.89 4.33 0.24
N ALA A 69 -2.99 5.06 -0.42
CA ALA A 69 -2.26 4.57 -1.58
C ALA A 69 -0.77 4.50 -1.26
N PHE A 70 -0.14 3.38 -1.60
CA PHE A 70 1.31 3.23 -1.49
C PHE A 70 1.93 3.34 -2.87
N ASN A 71 2.95 4.17 -2.99
CA ASN A 71 3.60 4.49 -4.26
C ASN A 71 5.09 4.15 -4.18
N ASN A 72 5.65 3.74 -5.30
CA ASN A 72 7.10 3.57 -5.42
C ASN A 72 7.59 4.36 -6.62
N SER A 73 8.53 5.27 -6.37
CA SER A 73 9.03 6.20 -7.39
C SER A 73 10.17 5.63 -8.24
N ASN A 74 10.64 4.41 -7.94
CA ASN A 74 11.75 3.83 -8.70
C ASN A 74 11.27 3.26 -10.04
N VAL A 75 11.32 4.09 -11.07
CA VAL A 75 11.00 3.72 -12.45
C VAL A 75 12.27 3.88 -13.26
N GLN A 76 12.73 2.79 -13.89
CA GLN A 76 13.96 2.77 -14.70
C GLN A 76 13.60 2.46 -16.14
N ASN A 77 13.96 3.36 -17.09
CA ASN A 77 13.64 3.19 -18.49
C ASN A 77 12.16 2.89 -18.75
N GLY A 78 11.27 3.57 -18.01
CA GLY A 78 9.83 3.34 -18.08
C GLY A 78 9.35 2.08 -17.36
N VAL A 79 10.25 1.34 -16.73
CA VAL A 79 9.90 0.10 -16.03
C VAL A 79 9.75 0.34 -14.53
N PRO A 80 8.59 0.04 -13.96
CA PRO A 80 8.36 0.15 -12.53
C PRO A 80 8.98 -1.02 -11.79
N ILE A 81 10.10 -0.79 -11.14
CA ILE A 81 10.91 -1.87 -10.57
C ILE A 81 10.14 -2.63 -9.46
N ALA A 82 9.42 -1.92 -8.60
CA ALA A 82 8.68 -2.60 -7.52
C ALA A 82 7.66 -3.61 -8.06
N VAL A 83 7.05 -3.33 -9.20
CA VAL A 83 6.06 -4.21 -9.83
C VAL A 83 6.72 -5.44 -10.42
N ILE A 84 7.83 -5.28 -11.13
CA ILE A 84 8.50 -6.45 -11.72
C ILE A 84 9.10 -7.38 -10.67
N LEU A 85 9.48 -6.84 -9.51
CA LEU A 85 9.91 -7.67 -8.38
C LEU A 85 8.76 -8.50 -7.82
N GLN A 86 7.56 -7.94 -7.82
CA GLN A 86 6.36 -8.62 -7.32
C GLN A 86 5.89 -9.71 -8.30
N TYR A 87 5.80 -9.40 -9.59
CA TYR A 87 5.16 -10.25 -10.58
C TYR A 87 6.13 -11.00 -11.49
N GLY A 88 7.40 -10.65 -11.47
CA GLY A 88 8.39 -11.21 -12.36
C GLY A 88 8.43 -10.50 -13.70
N HIS A 89 9.36 -10.87 -14.55
CA HIS A 89 9.51 -10.23 -15.85
C HIS A 89 10.32 -11.09 -16.82
N ALA A 90 10.14 -10.82 -18.12
CA ALA A 90 10.93 -11.46 -19.17
C ALA A 90 12.32 -10.82 -19.25
N THR A 91 13.33 -11.64 -19.60
CA THR A 91 14.68 -11.16 -19.83
C THR A 91 14.94 -10.98 -21.33
N ARG A 92 16.02 -10.25 -21.66
CA ARG A 92 16.41 -10.02 -23.06
C ARG A 92 16.69 -11.31 -23.84
N ASN A 93 17.11 -12.36 -23.14
CA ASN A 93 17.50 -13.63 -23.74
C ASN A 93 16.34 -14.63 -23.83
N GLY A 94 15.09 -14.16 -23.69
CA GLY A 94 13.90 -15.01 -23.77
C GLY A 94 13.61 -15.79 -22.51
N GLY A 95 14.34 -15.54 -21.42
CA GLY A 95 14.09 -16.17 -20.12
C GLY A 95 13.05 -15.41 -19.31
N TRP A 96 12.83 -15.89 -18.11
CA TRP A 96 11.88 -15.32 -17.16
C TRP A 96 12.49 -15.23 -15.77
N VAL A 97 12.34 -14.10 -15.12
CA VAL A 97 12.70 -13.94 -13.71
C VAL A 97 11.41 -14.03 -12.88
N GLN A 98 11.37 -15.00 -11.98
CA GLN A 98 10.20 -15.23 -11.14
C GLN A 98 10.02 -14.11 -10.13
N GLY A 99 8.78 -13.63 -10.00
CA GLY A 99 8.43 -12.64 -8.99
C GLY A 99 8.31 -13.24 -7.59
N ILE A 100 8.35 -12.36 -6.59
CA ILE A 100 8.16 -12.72 -5.20
C ILE A 100 6.97 -11.91 -4.70
N ASP A 101 5.91 -12.59 -4.24
CA ASP A 101 4.74 -11.92 -3.68
C ASP A 101 5.08 -11.32 -2.30
N TYR A 102 5.61 -10.11 -2.30
CA TYR A 102 6.03 -9.44 -1.07
C TYR A 102 5.09 -8.29 -0.65
N ILE A 103 4.40 -7.67 -1.62
CA ILE A 103 3.56 -6.51 -1.36
C ILE A 103 2.26 -6.92 -0.67
N ASN A 104 1.55 -7.90 -1.23
CA ASN A 104 0.23 -8.29 -0.72
C ASN A 104 0.28 -8.83 0.72
N PRO A 105 1.17 -9.77 1.07
CA PRO A 105 1.21 -10.27 2.44
C PRO A 105 1.66 -9.21 3.44
N THR A 106 2.40 -8.20 2.99
CA THR A 106 2.83 -7.10 3.86
C THR A 106 1.71 -6.11 4.13
N LEU A 107 0.92 -5.77 3.11
CA LEU A 107 -0.14 -4.77 3.23
C LEU A 107 -1.43 -5.30 3.85
N ARG A 108 -1.73 -6.60 3.71
CA ARG A 108 -2.96 -7.16 4.29
C ARG A 108 -3.10 -6.91 5.79
N PRO A 109 -2.07 -7.20 6.61
CA PRO A 109 -2.17 -6.90 8.05
C PRO A 109 -2.34 -5.41 8.34
N ILE A 110 -1.74 -4.55 7.52
CA ILE A 110 -1.85 -3.10 7.69
C ILE A 110 -3.31 -2.67 7.47
N PHE A 111 -3.94 -3.11 6.40
CA PHE A 111 -5.34 -2.78 6.12
C PHE A 111 -6.28 -3.40 7.17
N GLN A 112 -5.97 -4.59 7.68
CA GLN A 112 -6.76 -5.20 8.74
C GLN A 112 -6.69 -4.37 10.03
N LYS A 113 -5.52 -3.87 10.38
CA LYS A 113 -5.34 -2.99 11.54
C LYS A 113 -6.12 -1.68 11.39
N ILE A 114 -6.14 -1.11 10.18
CA ILE A 114 -6.93 0.08 9.90
C ILE A 114 -8.41 -0.19 10.16
N ALA A 115 -8.93 -1.29 9.64
CA ALA A 115 -10.32 -1.68 9.83
C ALA A 115 -10.65 -1.87 11.32
N ASP A 116 -9.79 -2.57 12.05
CA ASP A 116 -9.99 -2.83 13.48
C ASP A 116 -9.98 -1.54 14.30
N GLU A 117 -9.06 -0.65 14.02
CA GLU A 117 -8.94 0.61 14.75
C GLU A 117 -10.10 1.55 14.43
N ALA A 118 -10.51 1.62 13.16
CA ALA A 118 -11.67 2.40 12.77
C ALA A 118 -12.94 1.88 13.45
N TRP A 119 -13.09 0.55 13.55
CA TRP A 119 -14.21 -0.06 14.25
C TRP A 119 -14.24 0.33 15.72
N LYS A 120 -13.09 0.27 16.40
CA LYS A 120 -12.99 0.66 17.81
C LYS A 120 -13.40 2.11 18.04
N GLU A 121 -13.00 3.01 17.15
CA GLU A 121 -13.33 4.43 17.27
C GLU A 121 -14.83 4.66 17.08
N VAL A 122 -15.49 3.93 16.21
CA VAL A 122 -16.92 4.07 15.94
C VAL A 122 -17.78 3.45 17.04
N THR A 123 -17.28 2.40 17.71
CA THR A 123 -18.05 1.66 18.73
C THR A 123 -17.76 2.07 20.16
N LYS A 124 -16.98 3.11 20.35
CA LYS A 124 -16.74 3.67 21.69
C LYS A 124 -18.02 4.16 22.37
#